data_a5a233038108b6c3c431f3cb78571cac
#
_entry.id   a5a233038108b6c3c431f3cb78571cac
#
_cell.length_a   1.000
_cell.length_b   1.000
_cell.length_c   1.000
_cell.angle_alpha   90.00
_cell.angle_beta   90.00
_cell.angle_gamma   90.00
#
_symmetry.space_group_name_H-M   'P 1'
#
loop_
_entity.id
_entity.type
_entity.pdbx_description
1 polymer ?
#
loop_
_entity_poly.entity_id
_entity_poly.type
_entity_poly.pdbx_seq_one_letter_code
_entity_poly.pdbx_strand_id
1 'polypeptide(L)'
;MQTFGYAAQSAGVPLAPFTFQRRALRANDVAMEILYCGVCHSDLHQARNDWGASRYPMVPGHEIVGRVTAVGPEVKQYKVGDSVAVGCMVDSCQVCDQCRKGEEQMCREHNTQTYNGLDRITREVTYGGYSKHLVVREEFVLRVPEGLDLAKAAPLLCAGITTYSPLRTWNVGPGSRVGVIGLGGLGHMAVKLAVGMGAKVTVLSLSLIHIS
;
A
#
# COMPACT_ATOMS: atom_id res chain seq x y z
N MET A 1 2.44 -19.72 8.09
CA MET A 1 3.89 -19.50 8.01
C MET A 1 4.32 -18.52 9.10
N GLN A 2 5.28 -18.92 9.94
CA GLN A 2 5.85 -18.00 10.95
C GLN A 2 6.66 -16.91 10.25
N THR A 3 6.53 -15.67 10.71
CA THR A 3 7.25 -14.52 10.19
C THR A 3 7.67 -13.57 11.33
N PHE A 4 8.65 -12.74 11.03
CA PHE A 4 9.20 -11.73 11.92
C PHE A 4 8.90 -10.33 11.38
N GLY A 5 8.69 -9.38 12.27
CA GLY A 5 8.45 -7.98 11.94
C GLY A 5 8.63 -7.06 13.14
N TYR A 6 8.10 -5.85 13.01
CA TYR A 6 8.10 -4.85 14.07
C TYR A 6 6.66 -4.42 14.35
N ALA A 7 6.24 -4.45 15.60
CA ALA A 7 4.89 -4.11 16.01
C ALA A 7 4.87 -3.03 17.10
N ALA A 8 3.85 -2.17 17.05
CA ALA A 8 3.43 -1.40 18.22
C ALA A 8 2.59 -2.30 19.11
N GLN A 9 2.94 -2.39 20.41
CA GLN A 9 2.22 -3.21 21.37
C GLN A 9 1.02 -2.47 22.00
N SER A 10 1.06 -1.13 21.97
CA SER A 10 -0.03 -0.22 22.37
C SER A 10 0.18 1.15 21.75
N ALA A 11 -0.81 2.04 21.90
CA ALA A 11 -0.72 3.41 21.39
C ALA A 11 0.50 4.17 21.94
N GLY A 12 1.22 4.84 21.05
CA GLY A 12 2.32 5.73 21.42
C GLY A 12 3.63 5.05 21.83
N VAL A 13 3.71 3.72 21.86
CA VAL A 13 4.97 3.02 22.12
C VAL A 13 5.77 2.81 20.84
N PRO A 14 7.11 2.82 20.91
CA PRO A 14 7.95 2.47 19.77
C PRO A 14 7.65 1.08 19.22
N LEU A 15 7.89 0.88 17.91
CA LEU A 15 7.84 -0.45 17.31
C LEU A 15 8.93 -1.34 17.90
N ALA A 16 8.56 -2.56 18.27
CA ALA A 16 9.47 -3.56 18.84
C ALA A 16 9.45 -4.84 17.99
N PRO A 17 10.52 -5.67 18.06
CA PRO A 17 10.56 -6.98 17.43
C PRO A 17 9.34 -7.82 17.80
N PHE A 18 8.71 -8.43 16.78
CA PHE A 18 7.49 -9.20 16.94
C PHE A 18 7.46 -10.38 15.98
N THR A 19 7.19 -11.57 16.52
CA THR A 19 7.03 -12.80 15.74
C THR A 19 5.56 -13.18 15.73
N PHE A 20 5.01 -13.51 14.54
CA PHE A 20 3.63 -13.87 14.38
C PHE A 20 3.43 -14.89 13.26
N GLN A 21 2.22 -15.41 13.14
CA GLN A 21 1.84 -16.31 12.05
C GLN A 21 1.12 -15.54 10.94
N ARG A 22 1.57 -15.71 9.70
CA ARG A 22 0.75 -15.39 8.54
C ARG A 22 -0.25 -16.53 8.32
N ARG A 23 -1.45 -16.19 7.88
CA ARG A 23 -2.44 -17.18 7.49
C ARG A 23 -1.91 -18.16 6.43
N ALA A 24 -2.53 -19.31 6.32
CA ALA A 24 -2.23 -20.28 5.28
C ALA A 24 -2.51 -19.71 3.88
N LEU A 25 -1.74 -20.17 2.90
CA LEU A 25 -1.96 -19.85 1.48
C LEU A 25 -3.28 -20.47 1.03
N ARG A 26 -4.18 -19.66 0.48
CA ARG A 26 -5.44 -20.11 -0.13
C ARG A 26 -5.26 -20.33 -1.63
N ALA A 27 -6.28 -20.85 -2.30
CA ALA A 27 -6.20 -21.23 -3.71
C ALA A 27 -5.80 -20.09 -4.66
N ASN A 28 -6.27 -18.87 -4.39
CA ASN A 28 -6.00 -17.66 -5.18
C ASN A 28 -5.04 -16.69 -4.51
N ASP A 29 -4.21 -17.16 -3.59
CA ASP A 29 -3.25 -16.32 -2.89
C ASP A 29 -1.86 -16.36 -3.50
N VAL A 30 -1.17 -15.25 -3.32
CA VAL A 30 0.26 -15.07 -3.57
C VAL A 30 0.96 -14.88 -2.22
N ALA A 31 1.97 -15.69 -1.94
CA ALA A 31 2.90 -15.45 -0.85
C ALA A 31 4.16 -14.76 -1.37
N MET A 32 4.66 -13.78 -0.65
CA MET A 32 5.85 -13.03 -1.04
C MET A 32 6.78 -12.79 0.14
N GLU A 33 8.08 -12.76 -0.15
CA GLU A 33 9.09 -12.16 0.70
C GLU A 33 9.10 -10.65 0.46
N ILE A 34 9.06 -9.88 1.54
CA ILE A 34 9.10 -8.41 1.49
C ILE A 34 10.56 -7.98 1.43
N LEU A 35 10.93 -7.26 0.36
CA LEU A 35 12.25 -6.69 0.17
C LEU A 35 12.31 -5.23 0.64
N TYR A 36 11.26 -4.47 0.37
CA TYR A 36 11.14 -3.06 0.74
C TYR A 36 9.71 -2.76 1.21
N CYS A 37 9.61 -1.88 2.18
CA CYS A 37 8.34 -1.27 2.58
C CYS A 37 8.58 0.22 2.84
N GLY A 38 7.87 1.07 2.13
CA GLY A 38 7.91 2.51 2.34
C GLY A 38 7.28 2.89 3.69
N VAL A 39 7.62 4.10 4.15
CA VAL A 39 7.09 4.68 5.39
C VAL A 39 6.14 5.81 5.03
N CYS A 40 4.89 5.66 5.42
CA CYS A 40 3.84 6.65 5.26
C CYS A 40 3.46 7.26 6.61
N HIS A 41 3.01 8.51 6.61
CA HIS A 41 2.51 9.16 7.82
C HIS A 41 1.29 8.43 8.41
N SER A 42 0.53 7.72 7.58
CA SER A 42 -0.58 6.87 8.00
C SER A 42 -0.15 5.74 8.95
N ASP A 43 1.05 5.18 8.74
CA ASP A 43 1.58 4.15 9.64
C ASP A 43 1.81 4.70 11.04
N LEU A 44 2.30 5.94 11.14
CA LEU A 44 2.52 6.63 12.41
C LEU A 44 1.21 6.97 13.11
N HIS A 45 0.26 7.58 12.38
CA HIS A 45 -1.07 7.91 12.92
C HIS A 45 -1.80 6.67 13.44
N GLN A 46 -1.76 5.58 12.68
CA GLN A 46 -2.43 4.34 13.08
C GLN A 46 -1.74 3.69 14.28
N ALA A 47 -0.39 3.66 14.31
CA ALA A 47 0.36 3.13 15.45
C ALA A 47 0.14 3.94 16.74
N ARG A 48 -0.07 5.25 16.62
CA ARG A 48 -0.39 6.14 17.75
C ARG A 48 -1.86 6.15 18.14
N ASN A 49 -2.73 5.53 17.35
CA ASN A 49 -4.19 5.60 17.51
C ASN A 49 -4.79 7.01 17.35
N ASP A 50 -4.15 7.86 16.55
CA ASP A 50 -4.60 9.24 16.33
C ASP A 50 -5.99 9.30 15.67
N TRP A 51 -6.37 8.28 14.91
CA TRP A 51 -7.68 8.15 14.26
C TRP A 51 -8.68 7.29 15.04
N GLY A 52 -8.29 6.73 16.17
CA GLY A 52 -9.09 5.75 16.90
C GLY A 52 -9.11 4.37 16.24
N ALA A 53 -9.74 3.43 16.90
CA ALA A 53 -9.98 2.05 16.41
C ALA A 53 -8.71 1.24 16.02
N SER A 54 -7.53 1.62 16.50
CA SER A 54 -6.31 0.83 16.33
C SER A 54 -6.36 -0.45 17.15
N ARG A 55 -5.97 -1.57 16.53
CA ARG A 55 -5.86 -2.90 17.14
C ARG A 55 -4.41 -3.24 17.39
N TYR A 56 -4.10 -3.69 18.60
CA TYR A 56 -2.74 -4.07 19.00
C TYR A 56 -2.66 -5.55 19.40
N PRO A 57 -1.49 -6.21 19.18
CA PRO A 57 -0.28 -5.68 18.56
C PRO A 57 -0.54 -5.31 17.10
N MET A 58 0.12 -4.25 16.60
CA MET A 58 -0.04 -3.76 15.24
C MET A 58 1.29 -3.78 14.50
N VAL A 59 1.33 -4.44 13.34
CA VAL A 59 2.44 -4.36 12.39
C VAL A 59 2.00 -3.43 11.24
N PRO A 60 2.52 -2.19 11.15
CA PRO A 60 2.19 -1.27 10.07
C PRO A 60 2.84 -1.64 8.73
N GLY A 61 2.73 -0.73 7.76
CA GLY A 61 3.36 -0.85 6.44
C GLY A 61 2.38 -1.26 5.34
N HIS A 62 2.23 -0.40 4.34
CA HIS A 62 1.29 -0.60 3.22
C HIS A 62 1.85 -0.10 1.88
N GLU A 63 3.15 0.09 1.80
CA GLU A 63 3.91 0.42 0.60
C GLU A 63 4.91 -0.70 0.33
N ILE A 64 4.41 -1.88 -0.02
CA ILE A 64 5.15 -3.14 0.03
C ILE A 64 5.64 -3.52 -1.36
N VAL A 65 6.92 -3.84 -1.47
CA VAL A 65 7.52 -4.44 -2.67
C VAL A 65 8.33 -5.66 -2.28
N GLY A 66 8.20 -6.72 -3.06
CA GLY A 66 8.88 -7.98 -2.75
C GLY A 66 8.90 -8.95 -3.91
N ARG A 67 9.19 -10.18 -3.60
CA ARG A 67 9.31 -11.28 -4.56
C ARG A 67 8.39 -12.43 -4.19
N VAL A 68 7.69 -12.95 -5.19
CA VAL A 68 6.79 -14.10 -5.01
C VAL A 68 7.60 -15.33 -4.60
N THR A 69 7.19 -15.97 -3.51
CA THR A 69 7.79 -17.18 -2.97
C THR A 69 6.92 -18.43 -3.14
N ALA A 70 5.60 -18.25 -3.20
CA ALA A 70 4.64 -19.32 -3.48
C ALA A 70 3.35 -18.73 -4.05
N VAL A 71 2.60 -19.54 -4.79
CA VAL A 71 1.28 -19.20 -5.34
C VAL A 71 0.31 -20.33 -5.08
N GLY A 72 -0.94 -19.99 -4.84
CA GLY A 72 -2.03 -20.95 -4.76
C GLY A 72 -2.38 -21.56 -6.12
N PRO A 73 -3.04 -22.71 -6.16
CA PRO A 73 -3.30 -23.45 -7.41
C PRO A 73 -4.22 -22.73 -8.41
N GLU A 74 -4.98 -21.73 -7.98
CA GLU A 74 -5.87 -20.95 -8.84
C GLU A 74 -5.25 -19.61 -9.30
N VAL A 75 -4.06 -19.25 -8.82
CA VAL A 75 -3.34 -18.05 -9.25
C VAL A 75 -2.94 -18.17 -10.72
N LYS A 76 -3.26 -17.15 -11.51
CA LYS A 76 -3.04 -17.14 -12.97
C LYS A 76 -2.04 -16.07 -13.42
N GLN A 77 -1.92 -14.99 -12.65
CA GLN A 77 -1.19 -13.80 -13.08
C GLN A 77 0.26 -13.80 -12.62
N TYR A 78 0.60 -14.58 -11.61
CA TYR A 78 1.91 -14.53 -10.95
C TYR A 78 2.54 -15.92 -10.82
N LYS A 79 3.87 -15.94 -10.77
CA LYS A 79 4.68 -17.14 -10.50
C LYS A 79 5.79 -16.83 -9.50
N VAL A 80 6.35 -17.86 -8.91
CA VAL A 80 7.53 -17.75 -8.03
C VAL A 80 8.67 -17.02 -8.75
N GLY A 81 9.26 -16.05 -8.06
CA GLY A 81 10.35 -15.21 -8.58
C GLY A 81 9.89 -13.86 -9.15
N ASP A 82 8.59 -13.66 -9.43
CA ASP A 82 8.09 -12.37 -9.93
C ASP A 82 8.31 -11.26 -8.90
N SER A 83 8.68 -10.07 -9.38
CA SER A 83 8.73 -8.85 -8.57
C SER A 83 7.34 -8.23 -8.50
N VAL A 84 6.83 -8.08 -7.29
CA VAL A 84 5.45 -7.68 -7.04
C VAL A 84 5.35 -6.62 -5.95
N ALA A 85 4.21 -5.95 -5.92
CA ALA A 85 3.92 -4.90 -4.95
C ALA A 85 2.50 -5.04 -4.39
N VAL A 86 2.29 -4.55 -3.17
CA VAL A 86 0.98 -4.53 -2.49
C VAL A 86 0.82 -3.18 -1.80
N GLY A 87 -0.32 -2.55 -2.03
CA GLY A 87 -0.66 -1.24 -1.48
C GLY A 87 -1.50 -1.31 -0.19
N CYS A 88 -2.47 -0.40 -0.09
CA CYS A 88 -3.25 -0.18 1.13
C CYS A 88 -4.32 -1.26 1.40
N MET A 89 -4.66 -2.09 0.43
CA MET A 89 -5.74 -3.09 0.51
C MET A 89 -5.23 -4.47 0.13
N VAL A 90 -5.81 -5.50 0.75
CA VAL A 90 -5.43 -6.93 0.55
C VAL A 90 -6.62 -7.82 0.24
N ASP A 91 -7.86 -7.34 0.38
CA ASP A 91 -9.06 -8.11 0.05
C ASP A 91 -10.29 -7.21 -0.10
N SER A 92 -11.31 -7.71 -0.81
CA SER A 92 -12.67 -7.15 -0.90
C SER A 92 -13.67 -8.26 -1.17
N CYS A 93 -14.98 -7.97 -1.27
CA CYS A 93 -15.97 -9.01 -1.51
C CYS A 93 -15.92 -9.63 -2.91
N GLN A 94 -15.32 -8.95 -3.89
CA GLN A 94 -15.16 -9.36 -5.30
C GLN A 94 -16.47 -9.59 -6.09
N VAL A 95 -17.63 -9.43 -5.47
CA VAL A 95 -18.93 -9.78 -6.08
C VAL A 95 -19.90 -8.60 -6.21
N CYS A 96 -19.70 -7.51 -5.49
CA CYS A 96 -20.55 -6.33 -5.60
C CYS A 96 -20.31 -5.55 -6.91
N ASP A 97 -21.21 -4.62 -7.22
CA ASP A 97 -21.14 -3.81 -8.43
C ASP A 97 -19.84 -3.00 -8.54
N GLN A 98 -19.29 -2.55 -7.43
CA GLN A 98 -18.04 -1.78 -7.39
C GLN A 98 -16.83 -2.68 -7.67
N CYS A 99 -16.73 -3.82 -6.99
CA CYS A 99 -15.63 -4.77 -7.23
C CYS A 99 -15.63 -5.30 -8.67
N ARG A 100 -16.81 -5.57 -9.24
CA ARG A 100 -16.91 -6.01 -10.65
C ARG A 100 -16.48 -4.96 -11.67
N LYS A 101 -16.40 -3.69 -11.27
CA LYS A 101 -15.90 -2.57 -12.09
C LYS A 101 -14.42 -2.29 -11.88
N GLY A 102 -13.73 -3.02 -10.97
CA GLY A 102 -12.36 -2.75 -10.58
C GLY A 102 -12.22 -1.56 -9.63
N GLU A 103 -13.26 -1.29 -8.85
CA GLU A 103 -13.31 -0.20 -7.85
C GLU A 103 -13.42 -0.77 -6.44
N GLU A 104 -12.54 -1.68 -6.09
CA GLU A 104 -12.52 -2.40 -4.81
C GLU A 104 -12.39 -1.45 -3.61
N GLN A 105 -11.79 -0.29 -3.76
CA GLN A 105 -11.73 0.77 -2.75
C GLN A 105 -13.14 1.22 -2.31
N MET A 106 -14.14 1.06 -3.20
CA MET A 106 -15.54 1.40 -2.97
C MET A 106 -16.41 0.16 -2.70
N CYS A 107 -15.80 -0.96 -2.31
CA CYS A 107 -16.52 -2.20 -2.04
C CYS A 107 -17.69 -1.99 -1.07
N ARG A 108 -18.91 -2.47 -1.43
CA ARG A 108 -20.13 -2.31 -0.63
C ARG A 108 -20.06 -2.98 0.74
N GLU A 109 -19.26 -4.04 0.84
CA GLU A 109 -19.00 -4.76 2.08
C GLU A 109 -17.69 -4.35 2.74
N HIS A 110 -17.17 -3.17 2.41
CA HIS A 110 -15.85 -2.66 2.78
C HIS A 110 -14.70 -3.52 2.22
N ASN A 111 -13.57 -2.89 1.96
CA ASN A 111 -12.32 -3.59 1.65
C ASN A 111 -11.58 -3.96 2.94
N THR A 112 -10.64 -4.88 2.84
CA THR A 112 -9.73 -5.23 3.93
C THR A 112 -8.42 -4.48 3.75
N GLN A 113 -8.07 -3.69 4.76
CA GLN A 113 -6.81 -2.94 4.78
C GLN A 113 -5.62 -3.89 4.98
N THR A 114 -4.46 -3.51 4.46
CA THR A 114 -3.21 -4.28 4.53
C THR A 114 -2.75 -4.54 5.97
N TYR A 115 -3.04 -3.61 6.87
CA TYR A 115 -2.90 -3.80 8.32
C TYR A 115 -4.06 -3.14 9.07
N ASN A 116 -4.24 -3.48 10.33
CA ASN A 116 -5.36 -3.03 11.17
C ASN A 116 -6.76 -3.38 10.62
N GLY A 117 -6.84 -4.11 9.52
CA GLY A 117 -8.06 -4.67 8.97
C GLY A 117 -8.43 -6.00 9.63
N LEU A 118 -9.50 -6.63 9.14
CA LEU A 118 -9.90 -7.98 9.53
C LEU A 118 -9.96 -8.85 8.27
N ASP A 119 -9.26 -9.97 8.30
CA ASP A 119 -9.38 -10.99 7.25
C ASP A 119 -10.86 -11.40 7.09
N ARG A 120 -11.34 -11.47 5.86
CA ARG A 120 -12.76 -11.69 5.58
C ARG A 120 -13.27 -13.09 5.99
N ILE A 121 -12.37 -14.05 6.06
CA ILE A 121 -12.68 -15.45 6.38
C ILE A 121 -12.40 -15.75 7.85
N THR A 122 -11.17 -15.54 8.31
CA THR A 122 -10.75 -15.90 9.68
C THR A 122 -11.10 -14.83 10.72
N ARG A 123 -11.40 -13.60 10.29
CA ARG A 123 -11.63 -12.45 11.15
C ARG A 123 -10.43 -12.05 12.01
N GLU A 124 -9.28 -12.61 11.73
CA GLU A 124 -8.02 -12.20 12.35
C GLU A 124 -7.56 -10.85 11.86
N VAL A 125 -6.82 -10.13 12.72
CA VAL A 125 -6.26 -8.81 12.37
C VAL A 125 -5.21 -8.97 11.28
N THR A 126 -5.27 -8.11 10.25
CA THR A 126 -4.25 -8.07 9.22
C THR A 126 -3.01 -7.32 9.72
N TYR A 127 -1.84 -7.81 9.32
CA TYR A 127 -0.52 -7.24 9.64
C TYR A 127 0.19 -6.80 8.37
N GLY A 128 0.81 -5.62 8.41
CA GLY A 128 1.41 -4.94 7.27
C GLY A 128 2.82 -5.38 6.90
N GLY A 129 3.46 -4.50 6.15
CA GLY A 129 4.72 -4.75 5.47
C GLY A 129 5.98 -4.53 6.32
N TYR A 130 5.86 -4.02 7.56
CA TYR A 130 7.02 -3.98 8.46
C TYR A 130 7.32 -5.38 9.01
N SER A 131 7.37 -6.35 8.11
CA SER A 131 7.61 -7.78 8.34
C SER A 131 8.33 -8.41 7.15
N LYS A 132 8.74 -9.66 7.28
CA LYS A 132 9.51 -10.37 6.24
C LYS A 132 8.65 -10.98 5.14
N HIS A 133 7.39 -11.30 5.41
CA HIS A 133 6.54 -12.02 4.45
C HIS A 133 5.12 -11.46 4.46
N LEU A 134 4.41 -11.63 3.34
CA LEU A 134 2.99 -11.33 3.20
C LEU A 134 2.31 -12.47 2.44
N VAL A 135 1.02 -12.71 2.76
CA VAL A 135 0.11 -13.58 1.99
C VAL A 135 -1.11 -12.74 1.64
N VAL A 136 -1.43 -12.64 0.37
CA VAL A 136 -2.44 -11.73 -0.16
C VAL A 136 -3.12 -12.36 -1.39
N ARG A 137 -4.39 -12.02 -1.65
CA ARG A 137 -5.09 -12.43 -2.87
C ARG A 137 -4.44 -11.83 -4.12
N GLU A 138 -4.41 -12.59 -5.22
CA GLU A 138 -3.77 -12.15 -6.46
C GLU A 138 -4.36 -10.84 -7.03
N GLU A 139 -5.64 -10.56 -6.80
CA GLU A 139 -6.31 -9.34 -7.27
C GLU A 139 -5.78 -8.05 -6.62
N PHE A 140 -5.10 -8.17 -5.47
CA PHE A 140 -4.48 -7.06 -4.76
C PHE A 140 -2.95 -7.01 -4.91
N VAL A 141 -2.41 -7.83 -5.78
CA VAL A 141 -0.99 -7.85 -6.14
C VAL A 141 -0.79 -7.06 -7.42
N LEU A 142 0.25 -6.25 -7.47
CA LEU A 142 0.65 -5.47 -8.63
C LEU A 142 2.00 -5.95 -9.13
N ARG A 143 2.17 -6.05 -10.45
CA ARG A 143 3.46 -6.35 -11.05
C ARG A 143 4.34 -5.11 -11.01
N VAL A 144 5.56 -5.24 -10.52
CA VAL A 144 6.56 -4.18 -10.65
C VAL A 144 7.18 -4.28 -12.05
N PRO A 145 7.13 -3.22 -12.87
CA PRO A 145 7.73 -3.22 -14.20
C PRO A 145 9.24 -3.50 -14.15
N GLU A 146 9.74 -4.21 -15.17
CA GLU A 146 11.17 -4.40 -15.34
C GLU A 146 11.90 -3.06 -15.48
N GLY A 147 13.09 -2.96 -14.88
CA GLY A 147 13.89 -1.74 -14.89
C GLY A 147 13.50 -0.71 -13.83
N LEU A 148 12.36 -0.87 -13.14
CA LEU A 148 12.03 -0.02 -12.01
C LEU A 148 12.75 -0.49 -10.75
N ASP A 149 13.48 0.42 -10.11
CA ASP A 149 14.13 0.18 -8.82
C ASP A 149 13.08 -0.20 -7.76
N LEU A 150 13.21 -1.38 -7.17
CA LEU A 150 12.23 -1.92 -6.22
C LEU A 150 12.05 -1.04 -4.98
N ALA A 151 13.13 -0.45 -4.47
CA ALA A 151 13.05 0.44 -3.32
C ALA A 151 12.28 1.74 -3.65
N LYS A 152 12.48 2.27 -4.86
CA LYS A 152 11.79 3.48 -5.34
C LYS A 152 10.35 3.20 -5.76
N ALA A 153 10.00 1.95 -6.04
CA ALA A 153 8.62 1.55 -6.34
C ALA A 153 7.71 1.58 -5.11
N ALA A 154 8.24 1.31 -3.91
CA ALA A 154 7.45 1.20 -2.69
C ALA A 154 6.55 2.41 -2.41
N PRO A 155 7.00 3.68 -2.43
CA PRO A 155 6.15 4.84 -2.18
C PRO A 155 5.03 5.03 -3.23
N LEU A 156 5.13 4.40 -4.41
CA LEU A 156 4.08 4.49 -5.44
C LEU A 156 2.77 3.82 -4.98
N LEU A 157 2.85 2.87 -4.05
CA LEU A 157 1.72 2.06 -3.58
C LEU A 157 0.76 2.83 -2.65
N CYS A 158 1.20 3.97 -2.13
CA CYS A 158 0.35 4.88 -1.36
C CYS A 158 0.46 6.30 -1.92
N ALA A 159 1.57 6.99 -1.72
CA ALA A 159 1.76 8.38 -2.17
C ALA A 159 1.60 8.53 -3.69
N GLY A 160 2.05 7.54 -4.46
CA GLY A 160 1.91 7.52 -5.92
C GLY A 160 0.45 7.44 -6.34
N ILE A 161 -0.27 6.38 -5.98
CA ILE A 161 -1.67 6.18 -6.40
C ILE A 161 -2.59 7.27 -5.85
N THR A 162 -2.38 7.71 -4.61
CA THR A 162 -3.20 8.76 -3.97
C THR A 162 -3.12 10.10 -4.74
N THR A 163 -1.97 10.40 -5.31
CA THR A 163 -1.79 11.64 -6.09
C THR A 163 -2.07 11.44 -7.58
N TYR A 164 -1.82 10.25 -8.12
CA TYR A 164 -2.10 9.92 -9.53
C TYR A 164 -3.59 9.84 -9.82
N SER A 165 -4.37 9.19 -8.96
CA SER A 165 -5.80 8.96 -9.17
C SER A 165 -6.60 10.25 -9.45
N PRO A 166 -6.52 11.31 -8.62
CA PRO A 166 -7.22 12.56 -8.92
C PRO A 166 -6.69 13.25 -10.18
N LEU A 167 -5.39 13.21 -10.47
CA LEU A 167 -4.87 13.79 -11.71
C LEU A 167 -5.48 13.11 -12.95
N ARG A 168 -5.62 11.78 -12.91
CA ARG A 168 -6.29 11.01 -13.98
C ARG A 168 -7.79 11.31 -14.05
N THR A 169 -8.47 11.33 -12.92
CA THR A 169 -9.93 11.57 -12.84
C THR A 169 -10.29 12.94 -13.42
N TRP A 170 -9.45 13.94 -13.17
CA TRP A 170 -9.67 15.30 -13.67
C TRP A 170 -8.99 15.57 -15.03
N ASN A 171 -8.53 14.52 -15.74
CA ASN A 171 -7.92 14.59 -17.06
C ASN A 171 -6.76 15.60 -17.14
N VAL A 172 -5.92 15.64 -16.10
CA VAL A 172 -4.71 16.49 -16.08
C VAL A 172 -3.76 16.05 -17.20
N GLY A 173 -3.27 17.03 -17.98
CA GLY A 173 -2.38 16.80 -19.10
C GLY A 173 -1.79 18.08 -19.64
N PRO A 174 -1.25 18.07 -20.89
CA PRO A 174 -0.72 19.26 -21.54
C PRO A 174 -1.73 20.42 -21.54
N GLY A 175 -1.27 21.59 -21.14
CA GLY A 175 -2.12 22.80 -21.00
C GLY A 175 -2.81 22.94 -19.64
N SER A 176 -2.83 21.90 -18.80
CA SER A 176 -3.38 21.99 -17.44
C SER A 176 -2.46 22.81 -16.53
N ARG A 177 -3.07 23.50 -15.56
CA ARG A 177 -2.38 24.21 -14.47
C ARG A 177 -2.77 23.58 -13.14
N VAL A 178 -1.81 23.04 -12.42
CA VAL A 178 -2.01 22.32 -11.17
C VAL A 178 -1.33 23.06 -10.02
N GLY A 179 -2.08 23.34 -8.95
CA GLY A 179 -1.53 23.85 -7.69
C GLY A 179 -1.30 22.72 -6.71
N VAL A 180 -0.13 22.65 -6.12
CA VAL A 180 0.20 21.68 -5.05
C VAL A 180 0.50 22.48 -3.78
N ILE A 181 -0.28 22.24 -2.73
CA ILE A 181 -0.11 22.87 -1.43
C ILE A 181 0.56 21.88 -0.48
N GLY A 182 1.75 22.23 -0.01
CA GLY A 182 2.61 21.37 0.81
C GLY A 182 3.52 20.48 -0.04
N LEU A 183 4.79 20.42 0.31
CA LEU A 183 5.83 19.64 -0.40
C LEU A 183 6.45 18.57 0.51
N GLY A 184 5.58 17.77 1.15
CA GLY A 184 5.96 16.53 1.82
C GLY A 184 6.02 15.35 0.82
N GLY A 185 5.99 14.11 1.31
CA GLY A 185 6.05 12.90 0.48
C GLY A 185 4.97 12.86 -0.62
N LEU A 186 3.71 13.15 -0.27
CA LEU A 186 2.62 13.18 -1.25
C LEU A 186 2.76 14.36 -2.21
N GLY A 187 3.03 15.57 -1.69
CA GLY A 187 3.18 16.76 -2.53
C GLY A 187 4.31 16.61 -3.55
N HIS A 188 5.45 16.05 -3.15
CA HIS A 188 6.55 15.73 -4.04
C HIS A 188 6.12 14.77 -5.16
N MET A 189 5.37 13.70 -4.83
CA MET A 189 4.82 12.76 -5.83
C MET A 189 3.83 13.45 -6.76
N ALA A 190 2.92 14.28 -6.22
CA ALA A 190 1.95 15.04 -7.02
C ALA A 190 2.65 15.93 -8.05
N VAL A 191 3.71 16.64 -7.66
CA VAL A 191 4.50 17.48 -8.58
C VAL A 191 5.10 16.62 -9.69
N LYS A 192 5.80 15.53 -9.35
CA LYS A 192 6.46 14.67 -10.36
C LYS A 192 5.45 14.07 -11.35
N LEU A 193 4.33 13.56 -10.84
CA LEU A 193 3.30 12.96 -11.69
C LEU A 193 2.60 14.00 -12.58
N ALA A 194 2.21 15.15 -12.03
CA ALA A 194 1.57 16.21 -12.81
C ALA A 194 2.50 16.76 -13.90
N VAL A 195 3.78 16.96 -13.59
CA VAL A 195 4.80 17.37 -14.59
C VAL A 195 4.98 16.29 -15.64
N GLY A 196 5.09 15.01 -15.23
CA GLY A 196 5.19 13.87 -16.16
C GLY A 196 3.97 13.72 -17.06
N MET A 197 2.79 14.18 -16.64
CA MET A 197 1.57 14.25 -17.44
C MET A 197 1.50 15.51 -18.33
N GLY A 198 2.49 16.38 -18.29
CA GLY A 198 2.59 17.58 -19.14
C GLY A 198 1.92 18.84 -18.56
N ALA A 199 1.52 18.83 -17.30
CA ALA A 199 0.92 20.00 -16.66
C ALA A 199 1.98 21.04 -16.23
N LYS A 200 1.55 22.31 -16.18
CA LYS A 200 2.30 23.37 -15.49
C LYS A 200 1.95 23.33 -14.01
N VAL A 201 2.97 23.11 -13.15
CA VAL A 201 2.76 22.95 -11.70
C VAL A 201 3.23 24.19 -10.95
N THR A 202 2.41 24.65 -10.01
CA THR A 202 2.77 25.69 -9.02
C THR A 202 2.75 25.06 -7.63
N VAL A 203 3.83 25.23 -6.87
CA VAL A 203 3.93 24.69 -5.51
C VAL A 203 3.84 25.84 -4.50
N LEU A 204 3.04 25.63 -3.45
CA LEU A 204 2.94 26.48 -2.27
C LEU A 204 3.45 25.69 -1.07
N SER A 205 4.54 26.14 -0.46
CA SER A 205 5.15 25.45 0.68
C SER A 205 5.65 26.47 1.71
N LEU A 206 5.53 26.11 2.98
CA LEU A 206 6.13 26.86 4.08
C LEU A 206 7.59 26.47 4.34
N SER A 207 8.05 25.38 3.73
CA SER A 207 9.41 24.86 3.89
C SER A 207 10.35 25.54 2.91
N LEU A 208 11.32 26.32 3.43
CA LEU A 208 12.34 27.01 2.63
C LEU A 208 13.41 26.05 2.05
N ILE A 209 13.57 24.86 2.61
CA ILE A 209 14.57 23.88 2.12
C ILE A 209 14.23 23.27 0.75
N HIS A 210 13.01 23.48 0.26
CA HIS A 210 12.56 23.02 -1.05
C HIS A 210 12.52 24.13 -2.11
N ILE A 211 13.02 25.32 -1.77
CA ILE A 211 13.12 26.47 -2.68
C ILE A 211 14.59 26.58 -3.11
N SER A 212 14.96 25.85 -4.13
CA SER A 212 16.26 25.96 -4.81
C SER A 212 16.08 25.82 -6.31
#